data_22798790abb0479889516dbeb6870289
#
_entry.id   22798790abb0479889516dbeb6870289
#
_cell.length_a   1.000
_cell.length_b   1.000
_cell.length_c   1.000
_cell.angle_alpha   90.00
_cell.angle_beta   90.00
_cell.angle_gamma   90.00
#
_symmetry.space_group_name_H-M   'P 1'
#
loop_
_entity.id
_entity.type
_entity.pdbx_description
1 polymer ?
#
loop_
_entity_poly.entity_id
_entity_poly.type
_entity_poly.pdbx_seq_one_letter_code
_entity_poly.pdbx_strand_id
1 'polypeptide(L)'
;MTHLSYSTINMILEHPHCWLNKVMGFKVEDKPWFHEGTEAHRIIQDHVSGKKIDERLAGVKVTFPVVEQQDFDPKCKFSFVREGIEIIGFYDGLDEENNRFLEIKTSSEPWPIKRYQDSYQRRLYALAKPKMTESILITCKRKPEQWVATPPKVYRLPLTQQDRDEAETWLMKGIAFIKSGVYTSDLVDGRCIDSRCPFGRNCQFK
;
A
#
# COMPACT_ATOMS: atom_id res chain seq x y z
N MET A 1 19.96 5.55 -5.49
CA MET A 1 18.60 5.44 -4.83
C MET A 1 18.85 5.23 -3.36
N THR A 2 18.29 6.06 -2.50
CA THR A 2 18.59 6.06 -1.06
C THR A 2 17.65 5.14 -0.25
N HIS A 3 16.45 4.88 -0.76
CA HIS A 3 15.47 4.01 -0.09
C HIS A 3 14.48 3.38 -1.06
N LEU A 4 13.84 2.30 -0.62
CA LEU A 4 12.77 1.59 -1.33
C LEU A 4 11.49 1.56 -0.49
N SER A 5 10.34 1.57 -1.17
CA SER A 5 9.02 1.32 -0.57
C SER A 5 8.37 0.08 -1.17
N TYR A 6 7.29 -0.41 -0.55
CA TYR A 6 6.47 -1.47 -1.14
C TYR A 6 6.08 -1.16 -2.59
N SER A 7 5.55 0.03 -2.84
CA SER A 7 5.12 0.41 -4.19
C SER A 7 6.25 0.42 -5.21
N THR A 8 7.46 0.79 -4.78
CA THR A 8 8.65 0.76 -5.63
C THR A 8 9.05 -0.68 -5.96
N ILE A 9 9.13 -1.55 -4.97
CA ILE A 9 9.52 -2.97 -5.17
C ILE A 9 8.46 -3.69 -6.00
N ASN A 10 7.18 -3.46 -5.72
CA ASN A 10 6.09 -4.02 -6.51
C ASN A 10 6.14 -3.57 -7.98
N MET A 11 6.45 -2.28 -8.21
CA MET A 11 6.62 -1.76 -9.57
C MET A 11 7.79 -2.44 -10.30
N ILE A 12 8.90 -2.68 -9.60
CA ILE A 12 10.08 -3.37 -10.15
C ILE A 12 9.74 -4.81 -10.56
N LEU A 13 9.05 -5.54 -9.70
CA LEU A 13 8.81 -6.98 -9.90
C LEU A 13 7.63 -7.28 -10.81
N GLU A 14 6.56 -6.47 -10.73
CA GLU A 14 5.32 -6.72 -11.46
C GLU A 14 5.16 -5.85 -12.72
N HIS A 15 5.82 -4.68 -12.71
CA HIS A 15 5.67 -3.65 -13.75
C HIS A 15 7.01 -2.97 -14.08
N PRO A 16 8.04 -3.70 -14.54
CA PRO A 16 9.40 -3.15 -14.74
C PRO A 16 9.44 -1.95 -15.70
N HIS A 17 8.57 -1.87 -16.70
CA HIS A 17 8.43 -0.68 -17.55
C HIS A 17 8.02 0.58 -16.78
N CYS A 18 7.08 0.44 -15.82
CA CYS A 18 6.69 1.56 -14.98
C CYS A 18 7.86 2.01 -14.10
N TRP A 19 8.67 1.08 -13.65
CA TRP A 19 9.92 1.38 -12.94
C TRP A 19 10.88 2.18 -13.80
N LEU A 20 11.15 1.74 -15.04
CA LEU A 20 12.03 2.45 -15.98
C LEU A 20 11.52 3.86 -16.26
N ASN A 21 10.23 4.05 -16.54
CA ASN A 21 9.63 5.38 -16.70
C ASN A 21 9.90 6.28 -15.49
N LYS A 22 9.75 5.73 -14.27
CA LYS A 22 10.00 6.48 -13.03
C LYS A 22 11.47 6.87 -12.90
N VAL A 23 12.39 5.96 -13.17
CA VAL A 23 13.86 6.22 -13.11
C VAL A 23 14.27 7.28 -14.12
N MET A 24 13.67 7.29 -15.31
CA MET A 24 13.91 8.28 -16.36
C MET A 24 13.20 9.62 -16.11
N GLY A 25 12.52 9.78 -14.97
CA GLY A 25 11.89 11.03 -14.59
C GLY A 25 10.54 11.32 -15.23
N PHE A 26 9.92 10.35 -15.89
CA PHE A 26 8.55 10.53 -16.40
C PHE A 26 7.56 10.68 -15.25
N LYS A 27 6.68 11.68 -15.38
CA LYS A 27 5.68 11.97 -14.36
C LYS A 27 4.48 11.03 -14.48
N VAL A 28 3.99 10.58 -13.33
CA VAL A 28 2.69 9.91 -13.23
C VAL A 28 1.60 10.90 -13.66
N GLU A 29 0.63 10.43 -14.42
CA GLU A 29 -0.51 11.23 -14.82
C GLU A 29 -1.41 11.46 -13.61
N ASP A 30 -1.76 12.72 -13.32
CA ASP A 30 -2.73 13.04 -12.28
C ASP A 30 -4.14 12.62 -12.74
N LYS A 31 -4.83 11.88 -11.86
CA LYS A 31 -6.15 11.31 -12.21
C LYS A 31 -7.16 11.58 -11.08
N PRO A 32 -8.40 11.95 -11.43
CA PRO A 32 -9.42 12.33 -10.44
C PRO A 32 -9.63 11.31 -9.33
N TRP A 33 -9.52 10.02 -9.64
CA TRP A 33 -9.71 8.97 -8.64
C TRP A 33 -8.61 8.89 -7.57
N PHE A 34 -7.45 9.56 -7.76
CA PHE A 34 -6.45 9.69 -6.69
C PHE A 34 -6.98 10.59 -5.58
N HIS A 35 -7.58 11.73 -5.94
CA HIS A 35 -8.17 12.67 -4.98
C HIS A 35 -9.35 12.06 -4.22
N GLU A 36 -10.24 11.35 -4.93
CA GLU A 36 -11.37 10.62 -4.29
C GLU A 36 -10.88 9.58 -3.28
N GLY A 37 -9.81 8.85 -3.62
CA GLY A 37 -9.19 7.87 -2.73
C GLY A 37 -8.58 8.52 -1.50
N THR A 38 -7.89 9.63 -1.66
CA THR A 38 -7.27 10.40 -0.58
C THR A 38 -8.32 10.94 0.39
N GLU A 39 -9.43 11.48 -0.11
CA GLU A 39 -10.53 11.94 0.72
C GLU A 39 -11.15 10.80 1.52
N ALA A 40 -11.43 9.66 0.88
CA ALA A 40 -11.98 8.49 1.56
C ALA A 40 -11.03 7.99 2.68
N HIS A 41 -9.72 7.96 2.43
CA HIS A 41 -8.71 7.62 3.45
C HIS A 41 -8.82 8.55 4.65
N ARG A 42 -8.79 9.87 4.42
CA ARG A 42 -8.85 10.88 5.48
C ARG A 42 -10.10 10.74 6.34
N ILE A 43 -11.26 10.54 5.73
CA ILE A 43 -12.52 10.37 6.49
C ILE A 43 -12.45 9.13 7.39
N ILE A 44 -11.92 8.01 6.88
CA ILE A 44 -11.77 6.78 7.68
C ILE A 44 -10.75 6.98 8.80
N GLN A 45 -9.61 7.60 8.53
CA GLN A 45 -8.57 7.89 9.51
C GLN A 45 -9.09 8.78 10.64
N ASP A 46 -9.81 9.87 10.30
CA ASP A 46 -10.46 10.74 11.29
C ASP A 46 -11.46 9.97 12.16
N HIS A 47 -12.24 9.07 11.56
CA HIS A 47 -13.22 8.26 12.29
C HIS A 47 -12.56 7.26 13.25
N VAL A 48 -11.58 6.47 12.77
CA VAL A 48 -10.93 5.43 13.60
C VAL A 48 -10.00 6.03 14.67
N SER A 49 -9.53 7.27 14.50
CA SER A 49 -8.77 8.01 15.53
C SER A 49 -9.67 8.70 16.54
N GLY A 50 -10.98 8.74 16.33
CA GLY A 50 -11.93 9.47 17.16
C GLY A 50 -11.90 10.99 16.96
N LYS A 51 -11.12 11.50 16.01
CA LYS A 51 -10.99 12.93 15.73
C LYS A 51 -12.29 13.52 15.17
N LYS A 52 -12.94 12.78 14.27
CA LYS A 52 -14.23 13.14 13.69
C LYS A 52 -15.03 11.88 13.38
N ILE A 53 -16.13 11.72 14.11
CA ILE A 53 -17.03 10.59 13.88
C ILE A 53 -17.88 10.85 12.63
N ASP A 54 -17.88 9.91 11.71
CA ASP A 54 -18.73 9.90 10.52
C ASP A 54 -19.81 8.83 10.69
N GLU A 55 -21.07 9.21 10.68
CA GLU A 55 -22.21 8.28 10.88
C GLU A 55 -22.28 7.19 9.83
N ARG A 56 -21.80 7.47 8.61
CA ARG A 56 -21.72 6.47 7.52
C ARG A 56 -20.75 5.33 7.85
N LEU A 57 -19.84 5.54 8.82
CA LEU A 57 -18.87 4.57 9.31
C LEU A 57 -19.30 3.91 10.63
N ALA A 58 -20.55 4.03 11.06
CA ALA A 58 -21.03 3.44 12.32
C ALA A 58 -20.81 1.93 12.45
N GLY A 59 -20.67 1.21 11.31
CA GLY A 59 -20.30 -0.20 11.27
C GLY A 59 -18.80 -0.48 11.43
N VAL A 60 -17.94 0.55 11.37
CA VAL A 60 -16.48 0.43 11.53
C VAL A 60 -16.15 0.59 13.01
N LYS A 61 -16.22 -0.52 13.75
CA LYS A 61 -16.01 -0.56 15.21
C LYS A 61 -14.56 -0.88 15.55
N VAL A 62 -13.64 -0.10 15.03
CA VAL A 62 -12.20 -0.20 15.35
C VAL A 62 -11.65 1.18 15.64
N THR A 63 -10.73 1.28 16.60
CA THR A 63 -10.02 2.51 16.95
C THR A 63 -8.53 2.31 16.86
N PHE A 64 -7.82 3.37 16.48
CA PHE A 64 -6.36 3.39 16.40
C PHE A 64 -5.82 4.64 17.09
N PRO A 65 -4.88 4.51 18.03
CA PRO A 65 -4.32 5.66 18.76
C PRO A 65 -3.43 6.54 17.88
N VAL A 66 -2.84 5.95 16.84
CA VAL A 66 -2.01 6.66 15.86
C VAL A 66 -2.53 6.34 14.46
N VAL A 67 -2.80 7.37 13.66
CA VAL A 67 -3.19 7.26 12.26
C VAL A 67 -2.34 8.20 11.40
N GLU A 68 -2.01 7.75 10.19
CA GLU A 68 -1.35 8.57 9.17
C GLU A 68 -2.27 9.72 8.78
N GLN A 69 -1.78 10.96 8.85
CA GLN A 69 -2.54 12.16 8.49
C GLN A 69 -1.98 12.79 7.20
N GLN A 70 -1.85 12.02 6.13
CA GLN A 70 -1.44 12.46 4.78
C GLN A 70 -0.10 13.23 4.67
N ASP A 71 0.49 13.62 5.81
CA ASP A 71 1.71 14.41 5.92
C ASP A 71 2.94 13.56 6.30
N PHE A 72 2.86 12.25 6.06
CA PHE A 72 3.92 11.30 6.41
C PHE A 72 4.28 11.34 7.90
N ASP A 73 3.28 11.20 8.77
CA ASP A 73 3.47 11.20 10.23
C ASP A 73 4.57 10.19 10.61
N PRO A 74 5.67 10.66 11.21
CA PRO A 74 6.78 9.79 11.58
C PRO A 74 6.40 8.67 12.55
N LYS A 75 5.30 8.81 13.29
CA LYS A 75 4.77 7.78 14.18
C LYS A 75 4.21 6.57 13.43
N CYS A 76 3.73 6.79 12.20
CA CYS A 76 3.28 5.71 11.32
C CYS A 76 4.38 5.18 10.42
N LYS A 77 5.56 5.82 10.40
CA LYS A 77 6.69 5.39 9.58
C LYS A 77 7.37 4.16 10.18
N PHE A 78 7.74 3.24 9.30
CA PHE A 78 8.78 2.27 9.60
C PHE A 78 9.97 2.44 8.66
N SER A 79 11.16 2.07 9.12
CA SER A 79 12.31 1.86 8.27
C SER A 79 13.18 0.73 8.82
N PHE A 80 13.80 -0.03 7.91
CA PHE A 80 14.81 -1.02 8.23
C PHE A 80 15.75 -1.21 7.03
N VAL A 81 16.92 -1.79 7.26
CA VAL A 81 17.93 -1.97 6.22
C VAL A 81 18.02 -3.44 5.81
N ARG A 82 18.08 -3.70 4.50
CA ARG A 82 18.43 -5.01 3.92
C ARG A 82 19.48 -4.82 2.83
N GLU A 83 20.57 -5.57 2.93
CA GLU A 83 21.65 -5.53 1.94
C GLU A 83 22.18 -4.13 1.64
N GLY A 84 22.22 -3.24 2.65
CA GLY A 84 22.66 -1.85 2.52
C GLY A 84 21.62 -0.90 1.92
N ILE A 85 20.40 -1.34 1.66
CA ILE A 85 19.31 -0.53 1.13
C ILE A 85 18.28 -0.29 2.25
N GLU A 86 17.91 0.97 2.47
CA GLU A 86 16.85 1.34 3.38
C GLU A 86 15.47 1.01 2.77
N ILE A 87 14.65 0.32 3.53
CA ILE A 87 13.25 0.03 3.19
C ILE A 87 12.37 0.89 4.07
N ILE A 88 11.47 1.67 3.46
CA ILE A 88 10.57 2.56 4.18
C ILE A 88 9.11 2.30 3.82
N GLY A 89 8.23 2.62 4.76
CA GLY A 89 6.78 2.63 4.52
C GLY A 89 6.04 3.33 5.65
N PHE A 90 4.72 3.45 5.45
CA PHE A 90 3.82 4.07 6.40
C PHE A 90 2.60 3.17 6.59
N TYR A 91 2.22 2.94 7.85
CA TYR A 91 0.95 2.31 8.19
C TYR A 91 -0.15 3.37 8.09
N ASP A 92 -1.32 3.01 7.61
CA ASP A 92 -2.48 3.93 7.66
C ASP A 92 -2.95 4.17 9.10
N GLY A 93 -2.65 3.23 9.99
CA GLY A 93 -2.80 3.36 11.42
C GLY A 93 -1.98 2.32 12.19
N LEU A 94 -1.59 2.67 13.41
CA LEU A 94 -0.75 1.85 14.28
C LEU A 94 -1.31 1.81 15.70
N ASP A 95 -1.35 0.61 16.28
CA ASP A 95 -1.71 0.34 17.65
C ASP A 95 -0.72 -0.66 18.24
N GLU A 96 0.38 -0.13 18.78
CA GLU A 96 1.47 -0.94 19.31
C GLU A 96 1.10 -1.67 20.61
N GLU A 97 0.17 -1.13 21.39
CA GLU A 97 -0.30 -1.78 22.63
C GLU A 97 -1.03 -3.08 22.33
N ASN A 98 -1.83 -3.09 21.27
CA ASN A 98 -2.58 -4.27 20.82
C ASN A 98 -1.85 -5.05 19.71
N ASN A 99 -0.61 -4.70 19.36
CA ASN A 99 0.21 -5.35 18.33
C ASN A 99 -0.50 -5.48 16.97
N ARG A 100 -1.13 -4.40 16.49
CA ARG A 100 -1.90 -4.39 15.25
C ARG A 100 -1.65 -3.13 14.43
N PHE A 101 -1.83 -3.26 13.11
CA PHE A 101 -1.80 -2.12 12.20
C PHE A 101 -3.03 -2.08 11.29
N LEU A 102 -3.31 -0.89 10.78
CA LEU A 102 -4.39 -0.60 9.85
C LEU A 102 -3.85 -0.42 8.44
N GLU A 103 -4.60 -0.95 7.49
CA GLU A 103 -4.50 -0.65 6.06
C GLU A 103 -5.87 -0.24 5.54
N ILE A 104 -5.94 0.85 4.78
CA ILE A 104 -7.16 1.35 4.15
C ILE A 104 -7.02 1.18 2.64
N LYS A 105 -7.96 0.50 2.03
CA LYS A 105 -8.00 0.32 0.57
C LYS A 105 -9.28 0.90 -0.02
N THR A 106 -9.08 1.88 -0.89
CA THR A 106 -10.16 2.53 -1.64
C THR A 106 -10.04 2.16 -3.12
N SER A 107 -11.15 1.77 -3.72
CA SER A 107 -11.19 1.40 -5.14
C SER A 107 -12.61 1.54 -5.71
N SER A 108 -12.78 1.33 -7.02
CA SER A 108 -14.12 1.34 -7.63
C SER A 108 -15.07 0.32 -6.99
N GLU A 109 -14.52 -0.84 -6.58
CA GLU A 109 -15.22 -1.85 -5.78
C GLU A 109 -14.36 -2.21 -4.56
N PRO A 110 -14.97 -2.54 -3.38
CA PRO A 110 -14.22 -2.94 -2.21
C PRO A 110 -13.32 -4.16 -2.49
N TRP A 111 -12.11 -4.14 -1.94
CA TRP A 111 -11.19 -5.25 -2.12
C TRP A 111 -11.74 -6.53 -1.51
N PRO A 112 -11.65 -7.66 -2.23
CA PRO A 112 -11.88 -8.97 -1.63
C PRO A 112 -10.83 -9.26 -0.56
N ILE A 113 -11.25 -9.90 0.54
CA ILE A 113 -10.33 -10.29 1.64
C ILE A 113 -9.12 -11.08 1.12
N LYS A 114 -9.34 -12.01 0.18
CA LYS A 114 -8.29 -12.84 -0.42
C LYS A 114 -7.17 -12.01 -1.04
N ARG A 115 -7.51 -10.91 -1.73
CA ARG A 115 -6.53 -10.01 -2.32
C ARG A 115 -5.63 -9.35 -1.26
N TYR A 116 -6.18 -9.05 -0.10
CA TYR A 116 -5.41 -8.49 1.00
C TYR A 116 -4.57 -9.55 1.72
N GLN A 117 -5.11 -10.75 1.92
CA GLN A 117 -4.36 -11.88 2.48
C GLN A 117 -3.09 -12.16 1.70
N ASP A 118 -3.18 -12.12 0.36
CA ASP A 118 -2.07 -12.40 -0.54
C ASP A 118 -1.17 -11.18 -0.79
N SER A 119 -1.49 -10.02 -0.22
CA SER A 119 -0.77 -8.77 -0.48
C SER A 119 0.62 -8.77 0.15
N TYR A 120 1.65 -8.55 -0.66
CA TYR A 120 3.01 -8.32 -0.18
C TYR A 120 3.15 -7.01 0.62
N GLN A 121 2.26 -6.04 0.48
CA GLN A 121 2.24 -4.85 1.33
C GLN A 121 1.98 -5.24 2.79
N ARG A 122 0.92 -6.02 3.04
CA ARG A 122 0.58 -6.53 4.38
C ARG A 122 1.75 -7.33 4.99
N ARG A 123 2.33 -8.21 4.19
CA ARG A 123 3.45 -9.07 4.59
C ARG A 123 4.72 -8.28 4.89
N LEU A 124 5.05 -7.29 4.06
CA LEU A 124 6.20 -6.40 4.28
C LEU A 124 6.04 -5.58 5.55
N TYR A 125 4.81 -5.12 5.83
CA TYR A 125 4.50 -4.38 7.04
C TYR A 125 4.64 -5.27 8.30
N ALA A 126 4.25 -6.54 8.21
CA ALA A 126 4.48 -7.53 9.26
C ALA A 126 5.98 -7.83 9.48
N LEU A 127 6.76 -7.87 8.40
CA LEU A 127 8.22 -8.04 8.47
C LEU A 127 8.90 -6.84 9.14
N ALA A 128 8.44 -5.62 8.83
CA ALA A 128 9.00 -4.38 9.37
C ALA A 128 8.82 -4.24 10.89
N LYS A 129 7.71 -4.75 11.41
CA LYS A 129 7.42 -4.79 12.87
C LYS A 129 7.03 -6.20 13.30
N PRO A 130 8.01 -7.07 13.64
CA PRO A 130 7.77 -8.49 13.97
C PRO A 130 6.84 -8.73 15.17
N LYS A 131 6.70 -7.75 16.06
CA LYS A 131 5.78 -7.84 17.21
C LYS A 131 4.30 -7.77 16.81
N MET A 132 3.97 -7.25 15.64
CA MET A 132 2.59 -7.17 15.17
C MET A 132 2.02 -8.56 14.94
N THR A 133 0.84 -8.81 15.48
CA THR A 133 0.14 -10.09 15.41
C THR A 133 -1.12 -10.05 14.56
N GLU A 134 -1.63 -8.84 14.29
CA GLU A 134 -2.86 -8.64 13.52
C GLU A 134 -2.72 -7.48 12.52
N SER A 135 -3.25 -7.67 11.33
CA SER A 135 -3.52 -6.60 10.39
C SER A 135 -5.02 -6.39 10.21
N ILE A 136 -5.44 -5.14 10.19
CA ILE A 136 -6.84 -4.76 9.98
C ILE A 136 -6.94 -4.07 8.63
N LEU A 137 -7.81 -4.60 7.77
CA LEU A 137 -8.14 -3.96 6.50
C LEU A 137 -9.50 -3.26 6.63
N ILE A 138 -9.55 -1.99 6.30
CA ILE A 138 -10.80 -1.30 5.97
C ILE A 138 -10.83 -1.10 4.46
N THR A 139 -11.83 -1.67 3.80
CA THR A 139 -12.00 -1.53 2.36
C THR A 139 -13.33 -0.90 2.01
N CYS A 140 -13.32 0.06 1.10
CA CYS A 140 -14.51 0.81 0.69
C CYS A 140 -14.43 1.27 -0.77
N LYS A 141 -15.54 1.76 -1.29
CA LYS A 141 -15.54 2.51 -2.54
C LYS A 141 -14.77 3.82 -2.36
N ARG A 142 -14.16 4.33 -3.45
CA ARG A 142 -13.40 5.60 -3.41
C ARG A 142 -14.26 6.81 -3.11
N LYS A 143 -15.54 6.77 -3.57
CA LYS A 143 -16.49 7.87 -3.40
C LYS A 143 -17.28 7.69 -2.12
N PRO A 144 -17.05 8.53 -1.09
CA PRO A 144 -17.74 8.41 0.19
C PRO A 144 -19.27 8.44 0.11
N GLU A 145 -19.83 9.17 -0.86
CA GLU A 145 -21.27 9.22 -1.10
C GLU A 145 -21.87 7.87 -1.50
N GLN A 146 -21.05 6.95 -2.01
CA GLN A 146 -21.48 5.60 -2.40
C GLN A 146 -21.46 4.60 -1.25
N TRP A 147 -20.98 4.98 -0.06
CA TRP A 147 -20.93 4.09 1.11
C TRP A 147 -22.30 3.73 1.65
N VAL A 148 -23.32 4.52 1.37
CA VAL A 148 -24.73 4.21 1.73
C VAL A 148 -25.18 2.89 1.08
N ALA A 149 -24.82 2.69 -0.20
CA ALA A 149 -25.18 1.47 -0.93
C ALA A 149 -24.21 0.31 -0.70
N THR A 150 -22.94 0.62 -0.44
CA THR A 150 -21.88 -0.38 -0.20
C THR A 150 -21.02 0.11 0.95
N PRO A 151 -21.44 -0.16 2.19
CA PRO A 151 -20.71 0.33 3.36
C PRO A 151 -19.30 -0.27 3.44
N PRO A 152 -18.36 0.46 4.05
CA PRO A 152 -17.02 -0.04 4.32
C PRO A 152 -17.04 -1.37 5.06
N LYS A 153 -16.13 -2.28 4.68
CA LYS A 153 -15.95 -3.57 5.31
C LYS A 153 -14.67 -3.58 6.12
N VAL A 154 -14.72 -4.21 7.28
CA VAL A 154 -13.57 -4.39 8.16
C VAL A 154 -13.22 -5.88 8.21
N TYR A 155 -11.96 -6.19 7.92
CA TYR A 155 -11.42 -7.53 8.04
C TYR A 155 -10.24 -7.53 9.01
N ARG A 156 -10.18 -8.56 9.85
CA ARG A 156 -9.08 -8.82 10.77
C ARG A 156 -8.34 -10.06 10.33
N LEU A 157 -7.06 -9.97 10.17
CA LEU A 157 -6.21 -11.06 9.69
C LEU A 157 -5.01 -11.26 10.61
N PRO A 158 -4.78 -12.48 11.07
CA PRO A 158 -3.57 -12.78 11.82
C PRO A 158 -2.33 -12.61 10.94
N LEU A 159 -1.22 -12.26 11.56
CA LEU A 159 0.10 -12.18 10.92
C LEU A 159 0.93 -13.37 11.37
N THR A 160 1.42 -14.15 10.42
CA THR A 160 2.15 -15.39 10.67
C THR A 160 3.65 -15.22 10.39
N GLN A 161 4.46 -16.18 10.85
CA GLN A 161 5.87 -16.22 10.45
C GLN A 161 6.01 -16.46 8.95
N GLN A 162 5.14 -17.28 8.35
CA GLN A 162 5.12 -17.50 6.91
C GLN A 162 4.92 -16.19 6.12
N ASP A 163 4.02 -15.30 6.58
CA ASP A 163 3.84 -13.97 5.94
C ASP A 163 5.15 -13.18 5.89
N ARG A 164 5.95 -13.25 6.96
CA ARG A 164 7.24 -12.56 7.07
C ARG A 164 8.30 -13.18 6.17
N ASP A 165 8.38 -14.52 6.14
CA ASP A 165 9.34 -15.26 5.31
C ASP A 165 9.06 -15.04 3.81
N GLU A 166 7.79 -15.01 3.42
CA GLU A 166 7.37 -14.68 2.06
C GLU A 166 7.70 -13.22 1.70
N ALA A 167 7.50 -12.28 2.64
CA ALA A 167 7.89 -10.89 2.44
C ALA A 167 9.40 -10.71 2.28
N GLU A 168 10.19 -11.37 3.11
CA GLU A 168 11.66 -11.35 3.00
C GLU A 168 12.11 -11.88 1.64
N THR A 169 11.58 -13.02 1.22
CA THR A 169 11.89 -13.62 -0.10
C THR A 169 11.54 -12.66 -1.25
N TRP A 170 10.37 -12.05 -1.20
CA TRP A 170 9.91 -11.10 -2.21
C TRP A 170 10.77 -9.83 -2.23
N LEU A 171 11.09 -9.29 -1.05
CA LEU A 171 11.96 -8.12 -0.88
C LEU A 171 13.35 -8.38 -1.47
N MET A 172 13.95 -9.53 -1.16
CA MET A 172 15.27 -9.91 -1.66
C MET A 172 15.31 -10.04 -3.18
N LYS A 173 14.25 -10.52 -3.83
CA LYS A 173 14.13 -10.50 -5.30
C LYS A 173 14.18 -9.08 -5.86
N GLY A 174 13.45 -8.14 -5.25
CA GLY A 174 13.47 -6.72 -5.67
C GLY A 174 14.85 -6.09 -5.49
N ILE A 175 15.51 -6.36 -4.37
CA ILE A 175 16.87 -5.87 -4.09
C ILE A 175 17.88 -6.45 -5.08
N ALA A 176 17.82 -7.75 -5.36
CA ALA A 176 18.70 -8.41 -6.33
C ALA A 176 18.54 -7.81 -7.74
N PHE A 177 17.30 -7.54 -8.16
CA PHE A 177 17.02 -6.88 -9.43
C PHE A 177 17.70 -5.50 -9.50
N ILE A 178 17.57 -4.69 -8.45
CA ILE A 178 18.20 -3.35 -8.40
C ILE A 178 19.74 -3.45 -8.44
N LYS A 179 20.31 -4.37 -7.65
CA LYS A 179 21.77 -4.55 -7.57
C LYS A 179 22.36 -5.09 -8.88
N SER A 180 21.59 -5.84 -9.65
CA SER A 180 22.06 -6.37 -10.93
C SER A 180 22.38 -5.27 -11.95
N GLY A 181 21.75 -4.10 -11.82
CA GLY A 181 21.89 -2.97 -12.76
C GLY A 181 21.38 -3.28 -14.17
N VAL A 182 20.85 -4.49 -14.40
CA VAL A 182 20.35 -4.93 -15.71
C VAL A 182 18.92 -4.45 -15.89
N TYR A 183 18.78 -3.30 -16.48
CA TYR A 183 17.47 -2.69 -16.83
C TYR A 183 17.27 -2.81 -18.34
N THR A 184 17.14 -4.03 -18.86
CA THR A 184 16.94 -4.23 -20.31
C THR A 184 15.47 -4.24 -20.66
N SER A 185 15.13 -3.67 -21.82
CA SER A 185 13.79 -3.72 -22.43
C SER A 185 13.30 -5.16 -22.66
N ASP A 186 14.21 -6.11 -22.70
CA ASP A 186 13.97 -7.53 -22.99
C ASP A 186 13.29 -8.29 -21.82
N LEU A 187 13.29 -7.70 -20.62
CA LEU A 187 12.53 -8.21 -19.46
C LEU A 187 11.02 -7.97 -19.59
N VAL A 188 10.59 -7.40 -20.69
CA VAL A 188 9.25 -6.94 -20.84
C VAL A 188 8.51 -7.71 -21.91
N ASP A 189 7.90 -8.74 -21.45
CA ASP A 189 6.84 -9.44 -22.14
C ASP A 189 5.64 -8.50 -22.28
N GLY A 190 5.43 -7.90 -23.43
CA GLY A 190 4.32 -7.16 -24.01
C GLY A 190 3.06 -6.77 -23.23
N ARG A 191 3.07 -6.82 -21.90
CA ARG A 191 1.90 -6.69 -21.02
C ARG A 191 1.59 -5.26 -20.57
N CYS A 192 2.27 -4.26 -21.08
CA CYS A 192 2.01 -2.87 -20.68
C CYS A 192 0.80 -2.22 -21.41
N ILE A 193 -0.16 -3.01 -21.83
CA ILE A 193 -1.42 -2.52 -22.42
C ILE A 193 -2.50 -2.43 -21.33
N ASP A 194 -2.16 -1.88 -20.17
CA ASP A 194 -3.19 -1.62 -19.17
C ASP A 194 -3.68 -0.17 -19.33
N SER A 195 -4.98 -0.02 -19.58
CA SER A 195 -5.67 1.26 -19.54
C SER A 195 -5.52 1.98 -18.18
N ARG A 196 -5.06 1.26 -17.17
CA ARG A 196 -4.77 1.74 -15.80
C ARG A 196 -3.31 2.10 -15.57
N CYS A 197 -2.46 2.09 -16.61
CA CYS A 197 -1.07 2.47 -16.47
C CYS A 197 -0.95 3.84 -15.78
N PRO A 198 -0.18 3.94 -14.68
CA PRO A 198 -0.04 5.20 -13.94
C PRO A 198 0.61 6.31 -14.78
N PHE A 199 1.39 5.96 -15.80
CA PHE A 199 2.02 6.91 -16.69
C PHE A 199 1.14 7.31 -17.87
N GLY A 200 0.06 6.58 -18.15
CA GLY A 200 -0.91 6.92 -19.18
C GLY A 200 -0.27 7.33 -20.50
N ARG A 201 -0.53 8.55 -20.98
CA ARG A 201 0.04 9.10 -22.21
C ARG A 201 1.53 9.36 -22.14
N ASN A 202 2.09 9.48 -20.94
CA ASN A 202 3.49 9.76 -20.70
C ASN A 202 4.38 8.50 -20.73
N CYS A 203 3.81 7.34 -20.97
CA CYS A 203 4.58 6.09 -21.05
C CYS A 203 5.31 6.00 -22.39
N GLN A 204 6.64 5.87 -22.36
CA GLN A 204 7.44 5.73 -23.59
C GLN A 204 7.46 4.28 -24.16
N PHE A 205 6.92 3.30 -23.41
CA PHE A 205 6.87 1.90 -23.80
C PHE A 205 5.49 1.45 -24.31
N LYS A 206 4.71 2.38 -24.85
CA LYS A 206 3.44 2.09 -25.52
C LYS A 206 3.65 1.59 -26.92
#